data_90d71920db71e5db07c6bcf3fc637383
#
_entry.id   90d71920db71e5db07c6bcf3fc637383
#
_cell.length_a   1.000
_cell.length_b   1.000
_cell.length_c   1.000
_cell.angle_alpha   90.00
_cell.angle_beta   90.00
_cell.angle_gamma   90.00
#
_symmetry.space_group_name_H-M   'P 1'
#
loop_
_entity.id
_entity.type
_entity.pdbx_description
1 polymer ?
#
loop_
_entity_poly.entity_id
_entity_poly.type
_entity_poly.pdbx_seq_one_letter_code
_entity_poly.pdbx_strand_id
1 'polypeptide(L)'
;MSEHGSWYFTAPWDPVPVRRGDPLGLRAGADYFADLLAPGLSNAASDARWISILSWCLKWSHVVWTNAGGGDLSRSDDQRARYAWLRPLELLWVDRTLDSGQTTGQLRGRRSIERWRKADRQVPNFAMSPDQFRRYRQVGTYGAYRVVLRTVPGLTTGDGWTPDATALALANLVNDSLPPNVRLKQEHFENGTKWGRWSAGNEARYWMERGWQTSSAKAGGFLPTPDDAVSKRLTEEERRLLKPALFDDGSIRRLAAEVLANAKAARSHTDLCDALANSSALSKKLDPASVASLPAFSRFADAAMHAMRGLWDQINHDEANQTPTVEKLWRSKDLQSRFDLLRGAGAAWLRAPGRSVFPHDYLITRLAEAMRDAATPLDQLRALTRHHHECGGGRRWFREQAGRVVPLAADTGIAASDYRFRLRPLSRLAAQCGVADMTVALDAVARPEFDSAAGHEADDEEGDAL
;
A
#
# COMPACT_ATOMS: atom_id res chain seq x y z
N MET A 1 -4.70 -25.21 24.14
CA MET A 1 -3.68 -24.21 23.79
C MET A 1 -3.62 -24.15 22.28
N SER A 2 -4.35 -23.23 21.67
CA SER A 2 -4.34 -23.03 20.22
C SER A 2 -3.17 -22.10 19.90
N GLU A 3 -2.17 -22.65 19.23
CA GLU A 3 -1.11 -21.85 18.62
C GLU A 3 -1.74 -20.95 17.55
N HIS A 4 -1.99 -19.71 17.89
CA HIS A 4 -2.24 -18.69 16.91
C HIS A 4 -0.93 -18.41 16.20
N GLY A 5 -0.72 -19.11 15.08
CA GLY A 5 0.39 -18.86 14.20
C GLY A 5 0.42 -17.40 13.82
N SER A 6 1.46 -16.72 14.23
CA SER A 6 1.73 -15.34 13.80
C SER A 6 1.95 -15.37 12.28
N TRP A 7 1.01 -14.77 11.55
CA TRP A 7 1.08 -14.66 10.10
C TRP A 7 2.15 -13.64 9.72
N TYR A 8 3.38 -14.11 9.57
CA TYR A 8 4.43 -13.29 8.98
C TYR A 8 4.32 -13.36 7.46
N PHE A 9 3.70 -12.35 6.86
CA PHE A 9 3.58 -12.21 5.40
C PHE A 9 4.89 -11.81 4.71
N THR A 10 6.00 -11.77 5.43
CA THR A 10 7.30 -11.46 4.88
C THR A 10 8.07 -12.74 4.59
N ALA A 11 8.61 -12.84 3.38
CA ALA A 11 9.55 -13.91 3.10
C ALA A 11 10.75 -13.84 4.06
N PRO A 12 11.37 -14.97 4.44
CA PRO A 12 12.49 -15.00 5.41
C PRO A 12 13.65 -14.05 5.06
N TRP A 13 13.80 -13.71 3.79
CA TRP A 13 14.83 -12.80 3.28
C TRP A 13 14.36 -11.34 3.19
N ASP A 14 13.17 -11.00 3.65
CA ASP A 14 12.65 -9.61 3.64
C ASP A 14 13.27 -8.84 4.82
N PRO A 15 14.31 -8.04 4.59
CA PRO A 15 15.25 -7.76 5.67
C PRO A 15 14.95 -6.51 6.47
N VAL A 16 14.03 -5.65 6.04
CA VAL A 16 13.86 -4.37 6.74
C VAL A 16 12.39 -4.03 6.79
N PRO A 17 11.79 -4.01 7.98
CA PRO A 17 10.52 -3.33 8.15
C PRO A 17 10.72 -1.87 7.79
N VAL A 18 10.14 -1.41 6.69
CA VAL A 18 10.04 0.02 6.42
C VAL A 18 9.12 0.56 7.51
N ARG A 19 9.71 1.14 8.54
CA ARG A 19 8.97 1.89 9.55
C ARG A 19 8.40 3.13 8.86
N ARG A 20 7.25 2.99 8.25
CA ARG A 20 6.42 4.12 7.88
C ARG A 20 6.01 4.79 9.19
N GLY A 21 6.06 6.10 9.21
CA GLY A 21 5.66 6.82 10.41
C GLY A 21 4.21 6.44 10.77
N ASP A 22 4.06 5.90 11.95
CA ASP A 22 2.76 5.70 12.62
C ASP A 22 2.80 6.55 13.88
N PRO A 23 2.40 7.83 13.77
CA PRO A 23 2.61 8.79 14.85
C PRO A 23 1.80 8.44 16.08
N LEU A 24 0.75 7.67 15.95
CA LEU A 24 -0.18 7.35 17.03
C LEU A 24 -0.32 5.85 17.33
N GLY A 25 0.46 4.98 16.66
CA GLY A 25 0.40 3.54 16.89
C GLY A 25 -0.91 2.88 16.43
N LEU A 26 -1.67 3.52 15.52
CA LEU A 26 -2.99 3.05 15.10
C LEU A 26 -2.93 2.10 13.90
N ARG A 27 -1.76 1.99 13.25
CA ARG A 27 -1.61 1.20 12.03
C ARG A 27 -1.94 -0.27 12.23
N ALA A 28 -1.50 -0.85 13.34
CA ALA A 28 -1.78 -2.26 13.63
C ALA A 28 -3.29 -2.54 13.63
N GLY A 29 -4.07 -1.59 14.16
CA GLY A 29 -5.52 -1.65 14.14
C GLY A 29 -6.12 -1.52 12.76
N ALA A 30 -5.65 -0.55 12.02
CA ALA A 30 -6.10 -0.37 10.65
C ALA A 30 -5.75 -1.59 9.77
N ASP A 31 -4.57 -2.18 9.96
CA ASP A 31 -4.15 -3.38 9.23
C ASP A 31 -5.00 -4.61 9.61
N TYR A 32 -5.38 -4.76 10.90
CA TYR A 32 -6.30 -5.80 11.32
C TYR A 32 -7.65 -5.71 10.60
N PHE A 33 -8.30 -4.54 10.61
CA PHE A 33 -9.57 -4.35 9.90
C PHE A 33 -9.41 -4.44 8.38
N ALA A 34 -8.27 -4.02 7.87
CA ALA A 34 -7.94 -4.18 6.45
C ALA A 34 -7.82 -5.67 6.06
N ASP A 35 -7.19 -6.49 6.88
CA ASP A 35 -7.08 -7.94 6.64
C ASP A 35 -8.44 -8.64 6.81
N LEU A 36 -9.29 -8.12 7.70
CA LEU A 36 -10.64 -8.62 7.89
C LEU A 36 -11.52 -8.37 6.64
N LEU A 37 -11.50 -7.16 6.08
CA LEU A 37 -12.40 -6.72 4.99
C LEU A 37 -11.85 -6.99 3.60
N ALA A 38 -10.54 -6.88 3.45
CA ALA A 38 -9.84 -6.99 2.18
C ALA A 38 -8.63 -7.95 2.28
N PRO A 39 -8.85 -9.22 2.70
CA PRO A 39 -7.78 -10.18 2.89
C PRO A 39 -6.98 -10.34 1.60
N GLY A 40 -5.64 -10.39 1.75
CA GLY A 40 -4.74 -10.57 0.62
C GLY A 40 -4.54 -9.34 -0.26
N LEU A 41 -5.12 -8.18 0.05
CA LEU A 41 -4.79 -6.92 -0.61
C LEU A 41 -3.74 -6.14 0.17
N SER A 42 -3.09 -5.21 -0.50
CA SER A 42 -2.21 -4.21 0.13
C SER A 42 -2.71 -2.80 -0.19
N ASN A 43 -2.34 -1.80 0.62
CA ASN A 43 -2.69 -0.40 0.36
C ASN A 43 -2.17 0.12 -1.00
N ALA A 44 -1.14 -0.52 -1.53
CA ALA A 44 -0.48 -0.11 -2.76
C ALA A 44 -0.97 -0.83 -4.01
N ALA A 45 -1.71 -1.94 -3.87
CA ALA A 45 -2.20 -2.76 -4.98
C ALA A 45 -3.61 -2.30 -5.41
N SER A 46 -3.69 -1.19 -6.13
CA SER A 46 -4.95 -0.53 -6.48
C SER A 46 -5.26 -0.51 -7.98
N ASP A 47 -4.43 -1.14 -8.81
CA ASP A 47 -4.63 -1.21 -10.26
C ASP A 47 -4.53 -2.65 -10.74
N ALA A 48 -5.66 -3.18 -11.21
CA ALA A 48 -5.76 -4.57 -11.65
C ALA A 48 -4.89 -4.89 -12.88
N ARG A 49 -4.60 -3.90 -13.74
CA ARG A 49 -3.73 -4.08 -14.90
C ARG A 49 -2.31 -4.50 -14.49
N TRP A 50 -1.82 -3.98 -13.35
CA TRP A 50 -0.53 -4.41 -12.82
C TRP A 50 -0.47 -5.87 -12.41
N ILE A 51 -1.60 -6.48 -12.03
CA ILE A 51 -1.64 -7.93 -11.74
C ILE A 51 -1.35 -8.72 -13.01
N SER A 52 -1.97 -8.35 -14.14
CA SER A 52 -1.72 -8.97 -15.44
C SER A 52 -0.28 -8.79 -15.90
N ILE A 53 0.26 -7.57 -15.79
CA ILE A 53 1.64 -7.25 -16.17
C ILE A 53 2.65 -8.01 -15.30
N LEU A 54 2.44 -8.04 -13.99
CA LEU A 54 3.32 -8.78 -13.10
C LEU A 54 3.22 -10.30 -13.32
N SER A 55 2.05 -10.81 -13.72
CA SER A 55 1.90 -12.20 -14.16
C SER A 55 2.76 -12.50 -15.39
N TRP A 56 2.80 -11.58 -16.36
CA TRP A 56 3.71 -11.66 -17.51
C TRP A 56 5.18 -11.60 -17.06
N CYS A 57 5.54 -10.69 -16.16
CA CYS A 57 6.88 -10.62 -15.60
C CYS A 57 7.27 -11.90 -14.86
N LEU A 58 6.36 -12.47 -14.08
CA LEU A 58 6.56 -13.73 -13.36
C LEU A 58 6.78 -14.88 -14.31
N LYS A 59 5.95 -15.04 -15.34
CA LYS A 59 6.09 -16.11 -16.35
C LYS A 59 7.46 -16.07 -16.99
N TRP A 60 7.82 -14.95 -17.62
CA TRP A 60 9.03 -14.87 -18.41
C TRP A 60 10.30 -14.88 -17.55
N SER A 61 10.28 -14.22 -16.41
CA SER A 61 11.40 -14.32 -15.47
C SER A 61 11.55 -15.71 -14.86
N HIS A 62 10.47 -16.49 -14.74
CA HIS A 62 10.53 -17.87 -14.27
C HIS A 62 11.23 -18.76 -15.31
N VAL A 63 10.88 -18.62 -16.58
CA VAL A 63 11.55 -19.36 -17.69
C VAL A 63 13.06 -19.07 -17.69
N VAL A 64 13.44 -17.79 -17.61
CA VAL A 64 14.86 -17.39 -17.59
C VAL A 64 15.59 -17.96 -16.37
N TRP A 65 14.97 -17.83 -15.17
CA TRP A 65 15.55 -18.32 -13.94
C TRP A 65 15.73 -19.84 -13.93
N THR A 66 14.74 -20.58 -14.42
CA THR A 66 14.80 -22.04 -14.53
C THR A 66 15.91 -22.48 -15.48
N ASN A 67 16.04 -21.82 -16.65
CA ASN A 67 17.10 -22.09 -17.62
C ASN A 67 18.50 -21.75 -17.07
N ALA A 68 18.60 -20.83 -16.13
CA ALA A 68 19.84 -20.49 -15.44
C ALA A 68 20.18 -21.43 -14.27
N GLY A 69 19.48 -22.55 -14.13
CA GLY A 69 19.72 -23.54 -13.09
C GLY A 69 18.72 -23.54 -11.94
N GLY A 70 17.82 -22.53 -11.89
CA GLY A 70 16.80 -22.44 -10.86
C GLY A 70 17.37 -22.32 -9.43
N GLY A 71 16.65 -22.87 -8.47
CA GLY A 71 17.00 -22.92 -7.05
C GLY A 71 15.82 -23.33 -6.19
N ASP A 72 16.04 -23.47 -4.89
CA ASP A 72 15.02 -23.80 -3.91
C ASP A 72 14.37 -22.53 -3.35
N LEU A 73 13.15 -22.24 -3.79
CA LEU A 73 12.41 -21.03 -3.41
C LEU A 73 11.93 -21.02 -1.94
N SER A 74 12.18 -22.09 -1.18
CA SER A 74 12.05 -22.05 0.28
C SER A 74 13.20 -21.27 0.94
N ARG A 75 14.34 -21.13 0.25
CA ARG A 75 15.53 -20.44 0.76
C ARG A 75 15.52 -18.97 0.41
N SER A 76 15.91 -18.13 1.36
CA SER A 76 15.92 -16.67 1.18
C SER A 76 16.84 -16.18 0.06
N ASP A 77 17.99 -16.82 -0.12
CA ASP A 77 18.95 -16.42 -1.17
C ASP A 77 18.43 -16.75 -2.57
N ASP A 78 17.77 -17.89 -2.72
CA ASP A 78 17.15 -18.28 -3.99
C ASP A 78 15.94 -17.39 -4.31
N GLN A 79 15.15 -16.99 -3.31
CA GLN A 79 14.11 -15.98 -3.50
C GLN A 79 14.68 -14.62 -3.92
N ARG A 80 15.82 -14.21 -3.35
CA ARG A 80 16.51 -12.98 -3.76
C ARG A 80 16.99 -13.08 -5.21
N ALA A 81 17.61 -14.20 -5.57
CA ALA A 81 18.02 -14.45 -6.94
C ALA A 81 16.83 -14.46 -7.90
N ARG A 82 15.73 -15.09 -7.51
CA ARG A 82 14.47 -15.13 -8.29
C ARG A 82 13.91 -13.73 -8.52
N TYR A 83 13.91 -12.87 -7.50
CA TYR A 83 13.50 -11.47 -7.66
C TYR A 83 14.44 -10.69 -8.60
N ALA A 84 15.72 -10.95 -8.54
CA ALA A 84 16.68 -10.29 -9.41
C ALA A 84 16.41 -10.56 -10.91
N TRP A 85 15.88 -11.72 -11.26
CA TRP A 85 15.42 -12.03 -12.62
C TRP A 85 14.11 -11.31 -13.01
N LEU A 86 13.20 -11.09 -12.05
CA LEU A 86 11.93 -10.40 -12.28
C LEU A 86 12.12 -8.88 -12.44
N ARG A 87 13.02 -8.28 -11.67
CA ARG A 87 13.21 -6.84 -11.59
C ARG A 87 13.40 -6.12 -12.93
N PRO A 88 14.23 -6.61 -13.87
CA PRO A 88 14.41 -5.93 -15.16
C PRO A 88 13.11 -5.78 -15.95
N LEU A 89 12.25 -6.81 -15.91
CA LEU A 89 10.95 -6.78 -16.59
C LEU A 89 9.98 -5.78 -15.90
N GLU A 90 9.96 -5.79 -14.59
CA GLU A 90 9.18 -4.81 -13.81
C GLU A 90 9.58 -3.36 -14.12
N LEU A 91 10.89 -3.07 -14.07
CA LEU A 91 11.42 -1.73 -14.37
C LEU A 91 11.13 -1.29 -15.80
N LEU A 92 11.19 -2.21 -16.74
CA LEU A 92 10.81 -1.97 -18.12
C LEU A 92 9.37 -1.43 -18.24
N TRP A 93 8.42 -2.11 -17.60
CA TRP A 93 7.03 -1.70 -17.63
C TRP A 93 6.79 -0.37 -16.92
N VAL A 94 7.50 -0.10 -15.82
CA VAL A 94 7.46 1.21 -15.14
C VAL A 94 7.98 2.31 -16.07
N ASP A 95 9.12 2.07 -16.72
CA ASP A 95 9.72 3.03 -17.66
C ASP A 95 8.78 3.32 -18.84
N ARG A 96 8.19 2.29 -19.43
CA ARG A 96 7.25 2.43 -20.55
C ARG A 96 5.93 3.09 -20.13
N THR A 97 5.46 2.84 -18.92
CA THR A 97 4.29 3.54 -18.37
C THR A 97 4.55 5.03 -18.21
N LEU A 98 5.76 5.41 -17.79
CA LEU A 98 6.16 6.83 -17.73
C LEU A 98 6.25 7.48 -19.12
N ASP A 99 6.72 6.74 -20.13
CA ASP A 99 6.80 7.25 -21.50
C ASP A 99 5.42 7.49 -22.12
N SER A 100 4.41 6.74 -21.71
CA SER A 100 3.03 6.91 -22.22
C SER A 100 2.38 8.22 -21.78
N GLY A 101 2.96 8.94 -20.85
CA GLY A 101 2.39 10.17 -20.26
C GLY A 101 1.14 9.96 -19.42
N GLN A 102 0.64 8.73 -19.32
CA GLN A 102 -0.55 8.38 -18.53
C GLN A 102 -0.14 7.88 -17.13
N THR A 103 0.55 8.74 -16.40
CA THR A 103 0.89 8.42 -15.03
C THR A 103 -0.32 8.64 -14.12
N THR A 104 -0.88 7.57 -13.61
CA THR A 104 -1.63 7.68 -12.37
C THR A 104 -0.61 8.00 -11.26
N GLY A 105 -0.87 8.97 -10.39
CA GLY A 105 0.05 9.42 -9.33
C GLY A 105 0.56 8.33 -8.37
N GLN A 106 0.16 7.07 -8.58
CA GLN A 106 0.50 5.91 -7.75
C GLN A 106 1.41 4.88 -8.43
N LEU A 107 2.10 5.25 -9.52
CA LEU A 107 3.02 4.33 -10.19
C LEU A 107 4.21 4.00 -9.28
N ARG A 108 4.21 2.80 -8.73
CA ARG A 108 5.29 2.32 -7.85
C ARG A 108 6.59 2.15 -8.65
N GLY A 109 7.70 2.49 -8.01
CA GLY A 109 9.02 2.46 -8.69
C GLY A 109 9.35 3.69 -9.54
N ARG A 110 8.39 4.58 -9.78
CA ARG A 110 8.51 5.80 -10.61
C ARG A 110 9.77 6.60 -10.27
N ARG A 111 9.97 6.97 -9.00
CA ARG A 111 11.12 7.79 -8.57
C ARG A 111 12.48 7.20 -8.92
N SER A 112 12.60 5.89 -8.85
CA SER A 112 13.85 5.23 -9.20
C SER A 112 14.15 5.40 -10.69
N ILE A 113 13.13 5.28 -11.54
CA ILE A 113 13.25 5.49 -12.99
C ILE A 113 13.47 6.97 -13.31
N GLU A 114 12.70 7.88 -12.72
CA GLU A 114 12.86 9.32 -12.95
C GLU A 114 14.23 9.83 -12.52
N ARG A 115 14.75 9.35 -11.39
CA ARG A 115 16.13 9.68 -10.97
C ARG A 115 17.16 9.21 -11.98
N TRP A 116 17.00 8.00 -12.52
CA TRP A 116 17.86 7.48 -13.55
C TRP A 116 17.75 8.28 -14.86
N ARG A 117 16.52 8.65 -15.27
CA ARG A 117 16.29 9.50 -16.45
C ARG A 117 16.91 10.89 -16.29
N LYS A 118 16.80 11.50 -15.10
CA LYS A 118 17.42 12.80 -14.77
C LYS A 118 18.95 12.75 -14.74
N ALA A 119 19.53 11.62 -14.38
CA ALA A 119 20.97 11.41 -14.44
C ALA A 119 21.49 11.18 -15.87
N ASP A 120 20.77 11.73 -16.84
CA ASP A 120 21.14 11.93 -18.24
C ASP A 120 21.17 10.68 -19.11
N ARG A 121 20.52 9.58 -18.69
CA ARG A 121 20.53 8.31 -19.46
C ARG A 121 21.93 7.92 -19.98
N GLN A 122 22.95 8.72 -19.64
CA GLN A 122 24.34 8.55 -20.04
C GLN A 122 24.99 7.41 -19.28
N VAL A 123 24.45 7.07 -18.11
CA VAL A 123 24.81 5.83 -17.45
C VAL A 123 24.10 4.72 -18.23
N PRO A 124 24.80 3.93 -19.03
CA PRO A 124 24.18 2.91 -19.87
C PRO A 124 23.42 1.85 -19.06
N ASN A 125 23.58 1.86 -17.75
CA ASN A 125 23.02 0.92 -16.83
C ASN A 125 22.13 1.61 -15.80
N PHE A 126 20.91 1.12 -15.63
CA PHE A 126 20.13 1.45 -14.46
C PHE A 126 20.65 0.64 -13.27
N ALA A 127 21.75 1.13 -12.68
CA ALA A 127 22.39 0.47 -11.54
C ALA A 127 21.71 0.86 -10.23
N MET A 128 21.50 -0.11 -9.36
CA MET A 128 21.09 0.10 -7.98
C MET A 128 22.19 -0.39 -7.04
N SER A 129 22.52 0.40 -6.01
CA SER A 129 23.31 -0.11 -4.89
C SER A 129 22.55 -1.25 -4.19
N PRO A 130 23.23 -2.11 -3.42
CA PRO A 130 22.56 -3.16 -2.65
C PRO A 130 21.44 -2.64 -1.75
N ASP A 131 21.60 -1.45 -1.17
CA ASP A 131 20.57 -0.83 -0.34
C ASP A 131 19.40 -0.29 -1.15
N GLN A 132 19.66 0.34 -2.29
CA GLN A 132 18.61 0.76 -3.22
C GLN A 132 17.84 -0.45 -3.75
N PHE A 133 18.53 -1.54 -4.07
CA PHE A 133 17.88 -2.78 -4.50
C PHE A 133 16.99 -3.38 -3.42
N ARG A 134 17.45 -3.40 -2.16
CA ARG A 134 16.65 -3.85 -1.03
C ARG A 134 15.38 -3.00 -0.84
N ARG A 135 15.53 -1.66 -0.92
CA ARG A 135 14.38 -0.73 -0.80
C ARG A 135 13.43 -0.87 -1.97
N TYR A 136 13.96 -0.93 -3.19
CA TYR A 136 13.14 -1.05 -4.40
C TYR A 136 12.27 -2.31 -4.39
N ARG A 137 12.78 -3.42 -3.87
CA ARG A 137 12.02 -4.66 -3.71
C ARG A 137 10.73 -4.48 -2.90
N GLN A 138 10.74 -3.57 -1.94
CA GLN A 138 9.57 -3.27 -1.09
C GLN A 138 8.68 -2.19 -1.69
N VAL A 139 9.26 -1.17 -2.31
CA VAL A 139 8.55 0.01 -2.81
C VAL A 139 8.26 -0.05 -4.31
N GLY A 140 8.87 -0.98 -5.03
CA GLY A 140 8.59 -1.24 -6.44
C GLY A 140 7.21 -1.86 -6.65
N THR A 141 6.85 -2.06 -7.92
CA THR A 141 5.53 -2.58 -8.28
C THR A 141 5.31 -4.00 -7.76
N TYR A 142 6.30 -4.89 -7.94
CA TYR A 142 6.20 -6.24 -7.39
C TYR A 142 6.04 -6.22 -5.86
N GLY A 143 6.81 -5.39 -5.16
CA GLY A 143 6.69 -5.25 -3.71
C GLY A 143 5.29 -4.82 -3.26
N ALA A 144 4.68 -3.90 -4.00
CA ALA A 144 3.32 -3.42 -3.75
C ALA A 144 2.26 -4.52 -3.96
N TYR A 145 2.44 -5.36 -4.98
CA TYR A 145 1.48 -6.40 -5.37
C TYR A 145 1.82 -7.80 -4.84
N ARG A 146 2.95 -7.96 -4.17
CA ARG A 146 3.43 -9.26 -3.68
C ARG A 146 2.39 -10.02 -2.86
N VAL A 147 1.69 -9.33 -1.97
CA VAL A 147 0.64 -9.96 -1.14
C VAL A 147 -0.47 -10.50 -2.04
N VAL A 148 -0.98 -9.71 -2.98
CA VAL A 148 -2.01 -10.12 -3.94
C VAL A 148 -1.55 -11.35 -4.73
N LEU A 149 -0.35 -11.30 -5.30
CA LEU A 149 0.19 -12.40 -6.12
C LEU A 149 0.32 -13.72 -5.34
N ARG A 150 0.62 -13.64 -4.05
CA ARG A 150 0.83 -14.81 -3.18
C ARG A 150 -0.44 -15.35 -2.54
N THR A 151 -1.43 -14.51 -2.31
CA THR A 151 -2.62 -14.90 -1.53
C THR A 151 -3.85 -15.12 -2.39
N VAL A 152 -3.87 -14.57 -3.61
CA VAL A 152 -5.00 -14.76 -4.52
C VAL A 152 -4.81 -16.08 -5.26
N PRO A 153 -5.80 -17.00 -5.17
CA PRO A 153 -5.72 -18.31 -5.81
C PRO A 153 -5.46 -18.22 -7.31
N GLY A 154 -4.63 -19.10 -7.82
CA GLY A 154 -4.30 -19.21 -9.24
C GLY A 154 -3.28 -18.18 -9.76
N LEU A 155 -2.80 -17.23 -8.92
CA LEU A 155 -1.76 -16.29 -9.35
C LEU A 155 -0.35 -16.86 -9.16
N THR A 156 -0.04 -17.43 -7.98
CA THR A 156 1.21 -18.16 -7.78
C THR A 156 0.97 -19.42 -6.97
N THR A 157 1.87 -20.38 -7.12
CA THR A 157 1.89 -21.58 -6.28
C THR A 157 2.32 -21.24 -4.84
N GLY A 158 2.37 -22.23 -3.95
CA GLY A 158 2.68 -22.05 -2.54
C GLY A 158 4.03 -21.37 -2.23
N ASP A 159 4.98 -21.37 -3.18
CA ASP A 159 6.25 -20.65 -3.06
C ASP A 159 6.09 -19.12 -3.26
N GLY A 160 4.97 -18.68 -3.81
CA GLY A 160 4.66 -17.28 -4.10
C GLY A 160 5.48 -16.66 -5.24
N TRP A 161 6.14 -17.49 -6.08
CA TRP A 161 7.00 -17.06 -7.18
C TRP A 161 6.74 -17.76 -8.49
N THR A 162 6.35 -19.02 -8.45
CA THR A 162 6.01 -19.81 -9.63
C THR A 162 4.61 -19.42 -10.09
N PRO A 163 4.44 -18.93 -11.33
CA PRO A 163 3.12 -18.54 -11.83
C PRO A 163 2.21 -19.76 -11.95
N ASP A 164 0.98 -19.61 -11.47
CA ASP A 164 -0.07 -20.62 -11.53
C ASP A 164 -1.04 -20.34 -12.70
N ALA A 165 -2.07 -21.13 -12.85
CA ALA A 165 -2.94 -21.18 -14.02
C ALA A 165 -3.52 -19.80 -14.43
N THR A 166 -4.07 -19.03 -13.48
CA THR A 166 -4.62 -17.70 -13.76
C THR A 166 -3.52 -16.72 -14.20
N ALA A 167 -2.36 -16.75 -13.52
CA ALA A 167 -1.24 -15.89 -13.91
C ALA A 167 -0.67 -16.28 -15.28
N LEU A 168 -0.60 -17.56 -15.62
CA LEU A 168 -0.17 -17.99 -16.94
C LEU A 168 -1.14 -17.53 -18.03
N ALA A 169 -2.44 -17.61 -17.78
CA ALA A 169 -3.47 -17.12 -18.71
C ALA A 169 -3.38 -15.60 -18.89
N LEU A 170 -3.27 -14.84 -17.80
CA LEU A 170 -3.07 -13.37 -17.85
C LEU A 170 -1.78 -13.00 -18.59
N ALA A 171 -0.69 -13.72 -18.31
CA ALA A 171 0.59 -13.49 -18.98
C ALA A 171 0.51 -13.72 -20.48
N ASN A 172 -0.25 -14.72 -20.92
CA ASN A 172 -0.50 -14.97 -22.35
C ASN A 172 -1.30 -13.80 -22.96
N LEU A 173 -2.40 -13.37 -22.32
CA LEU A 173 -3.20 -12.24 -22.82
C LEU A 173 -2.35 -10.96 -22.95
N VAL A 174 -1.51 -10.64 -21.95
CA VAL A 174 -0.59 -9.50 -22.03
C VAL A 174 0.38 -9.68 -23.19
N ASN A 175 1.00 -10.87 -23.34
CA ASN A 175 1.95 -11.15 -24.39
C ASN A 175 1.30 -11.04 -25.79
N ASP A 176 0.09 -11.56 -25.95
CA ASP A 176 -0.64 -11.55 -27.22
C ASP A 176 -1.16 -10.15 -27.59
N SER A 177 -1.33 -9.27 -26.59
CA SER A 177 -1.65 -7.85 -26.83
C SER A 177 -0.45 -7.04 -27.36
N LEU A 178 0.77 -7.55 -27.22
CA LEU A 178 1.97 -6.88 -27.71
C LEU A 178 2.09 -7.00 -29.23
N PRO A 179 2.76 -6.05 -29.90
CA PRO A 179 3.11 -6.17 -31.30
C PRO A 179 3.87 -7.49 -31.58
N PRO A 180 3.63 -8.15 -32.74
CA PRO A 180 4.21 -9.48 -33.01
C PRO A 180 5.74 -9.55 -32.87
N ASN A 181 6.43 -8.48 -33.22
CA ASN A 181 7.90 -8.40 -33.16
C ASN A 181 8.47 -8.27 -31.74
N VAL A 182 7.63 -7.97 -30.74
CA VAL A 182 8.05 -7.83 -29.33
C VAL A 182 7.45 -8.91 -28.41
N ARG A 183 6.61 -9.80 -28.97
CA ARG A 183 6.06 -10.93 -28.21
C ARG A 183 7.15 -11.89 -27.79
N LEU A 184 7.17 -12.24 -26.52
CA LEU A 184 8.07 -13.28 -26.03
C LEU A 184 7.52 -14.66 -26.36
N LYS A 185 8.41 -15.57 -26.76
CA LYS A 185 8.14 -16.97 -27.07
C LYS A 185 9.14 -17.86 -26.36
N GLN A 186 8.77 -19.11 -26.12
CA GLN A 186 9.64 -20.08 -25.44
C GLN A 186 10.97 -20.29 -26.22
N GLU A 187 10.93 -20.31 -27.53
CA GLU A 187 12.10 -20.44 -28.39
C GLU A 187 13.16 -19.34 -28.20
N HIS A 188 12.77 -18.18 -27.70
CA HIS A 188 13.69 -17.08 -27.40
C HIS A 188 14.64 -17.40 -26.23
N PHE A 189 14.30 -18.40 -25.41
CA PHE A 189 15.06 -18.82 -24.24
C PHE A 189 15.80 -20.14 -24.46
N GLU A 190 15.74 -20.70 -25.64
CA GLU A 190 16.47 -21.93 -26.00
C GLU A 190 17.97 -21.68 -26.13
N ASN A 191 18.77 -22.70 -25.85
CA ASN A 191 20.22 -22.64 -25.98
C ASN A 191 20.63 -22.20 -27.39
N GLY A 192 21.55 -21.23 -27.46
CA GLY A 192 22.06 -20.71 -28.74
C GLY A 192 21.26 -19.53 -29.29
N THR A 193 20.03 -19.29 -28.83
CA THR A 193 19.31 -18.04 -29.15
C THR A 193 19.90 -16.86 -28.40
N LYS A 194 19.54 -15.65 -28.81
CA LYS A 194 20.00 -14.43 -28.17
C LYS A 194 19.57 -14.35 -26.71
N TRP A 195 18.33 -14.73 -26.39
CA TRP A 195 17.80 -14.79 -25.05
C TRP A 195 18.34 -15.97 -24.24
N GLY A 196 18.52 -17.13 -24.87
CA GLY A 196 19.17 -18.27 -24.24
C GLY A 196 20.61 -17.95 -23.85
N ARG A 197 21.37 -17.26 -24.70
CA ARG A 197 22.71 -16.77 -24.37
C ARG A 197 22.69 -15.73 -23.25
N TRP A 198 21.74 -14.82 -23.28
CA TRP A 198 21.56 -13.83 -22.22
C TRP A 198 21.20 -14.49 -20.88
N SER A 199 20.28 -15.45 -20.88
CA SER A 199 19.84 -16.15 -19.67
C SER A 199 20.91 -17.09 -19.09
N ALA A 200 21.70 -17.74 -19.94
CA ALA A 200 22.75 -18.68 -19.53
C ALA A 200 24.10 -18.00 -19.23
N GLY A 201 24.28 -16.76 -19.66
CA GLY A 201 25.56 -16.06 -19.58
C GLY A 201 25.71 -15.15 -18.38
N ASN A 202 26.97 -14.70 -18.22
CA ASN A 202 27.32 -13.68 -17.21
C ASN A 202 26.56 -12.37 -17.39
N GLU A 203 26.00 -12.10 -18.56
CA GLU A 203 25.25 -10.89 -18.85
C GLU A 203 23.98 -10.76 -17.99
N ALA A 204 23.24 -11.83 -17.81
CA ALA A 204 22.08 -11.82 -16.94
C ALA A 204 22.44 -11.57 -15.48
N ARG A 205 23.53 -12.22 -15.02
CA ARG A 205 24.09 -11.98 -13.68
C ARG A 205 24.59 -10.55 -13.53
N TYR A 206 25.27 -10.04 -14.53
CA TYR A 206 25.73 -8.65 -14.59
C TYR A 206 24.57 -7.66 -14.50
N TRP A 207 23.44 -7.94 -15.14
CA TRP A 207 22.24 -7.15 -15.06
C TRP A 207 21.59 -7.15 -13.69
N MET A 208 21.55 -8.31 -13.08
CA MET A 208 21.01 -8.45 -11.72
C MET A 208 21.85 -7.72 -10.70
N GLU A 209 23.17 -7.73 -10.86
CA GLU A 209 24.12 -7.12 -9.93
C GLU A 209 24.32 -5.61 -10.17
N ARG A 210 24.34 -5.19 -11.43
CA ARG A 210 24.72 -3.82 -11.83
C ARG A 210 23.61 -2.97 -12.42
N GLY A 211 22.46 -3.56 -12.70
CA GLY A 211 21.28 -2.83 -13.10
C GLY A 211 20.91 -2.94 -14.57
N TRP A 212 19.92 -2.19 -14.93
CA TRP A 212 19.31 -2.13 -16.24
C TRP A 212 20.20 -1.39 -17.24
N GLN A 213 20.52 -2.02 -18.40
CA GLN A 213 21.15 -1.35 -19.52
C GLN A 213 20.12 -1.00 -20.58
N THR A 214 19.93 0.27 -20.87
CA THR A 214 19.09 0.72 -21.99
C THR A 214 19.63 0.25 -23.36
N SER A 215 20.95 0.05 -23.47
CA SER A 215 21.56 -0.46 -24.69
C SER A 215 21.20 -1.91 -25.01
N SER A 216 20.77 -2.68 -24.05
CA SER A 216 20.25 -4.02 -24.29
C SER A 216 18.80 -4.01 -24.77
N ALA A 217 18.13 -2.85 -24.75
CA ALA A 217 16.99 -2.63 -25.60
C ALA A 217 17.31 -2.95 -27.07
N LYS A 218 18.56 -2.77 -27.50
CA LYS A 218 19.09 -3.29 -28.77
C LYS A 218 19.15 -4.81 -28.81
N ALA A 219 19.02 -5.48 -27.69
CA ALA A 219 19.01 -6.94 -27.65
C ALA A 219 17.73 -7.54 -28.22
N GLY A 220 17.10 -6.88 -29.15
CA GLY A 220 16.30 -7.56 -30.09
C GLY A 220 14.83 -7.25 -30.17
N GLY A 221 14.41 -6.04 -29.84
CA GLY A 221 13.02 -5.66 -30.04
C GLY A 221 12.01 -6.39 -29.13
N PHE A 222 12.49 -6.98 -28.02
CA PHE A 222 11.63 -7.69 -27.05
C PHE A 222 11.06 -6.77 -25.97
N LEU A 223 11.10 -5.47 -26.19
CA LEU A 223 10.61 -4.51 -25.22
C LEU A 223 9.22 -4.02 -25.62
N PRO A 224 8.26 -3.96 -24.71
CA PRO A 224 6.98 -3.31 -25.01
C PRO A 224 7.21 -1.87 -25.41
N THR A 225 6.42 -1.40 -26.36
CA THR A 225 6.42 0.01 -26.77
C THR A 225 5.73 0.89 -25.72
N PRO A 226 5.91 2.21 -25.74
CA PRO A 226 5.16 3.12 -24.85
C PRO A 226 3.64 2.94 -24.98
N ASP A 227 3.12 2.61 -26.18
CA ASP A 227 1.70 2.38 -26.40
C ASP A 227 1.16 1.11 -25.73
N ASP A 228 2.03 0.17 -25.38
CA ASP A 228 1.68 -1.07 -24.68
C ASP A 228 1.68 -0.91 -23.14
N ALA A 229 2.00 0.27 -22.65
CA ALA A 229 2.11 0.53 -21.23
C ALA A 229 0.77 0.33 -20.48
N VAL A 230 0.86 0.39 -19.15
CA VAL A 230 -0.24 0.16 -18.19
C VAL A 230 -1.44 1.09 -18.39
N SER A 231 -1.27 2.16 -19.16
CA SER A 231 -2.34 3.09 -19.56
C SER A 231 -3.56 2.44 -20.20
N LYS A 232 -3.39 1.27 -20.83
CA LYS A 232 -4.53 0.54 -21.40
C LYS A 232 -5.40 -0.02 -20.28
N ARG A 233 -6.70 0.20 -20.41
CA ARG A 233 -7.71 -0.41 -19.51
C ARG A 233 -7.61 -1.93 -19.62
N LEU A 234 -8.03 -2.62 -18.55
CA LEU A 234 -8.21 -4.07 -18.61
C LEU A 234 -9.08 -4.46 -19.80
N THR A 235 -8.64 -5.47 -20.53
CA THR A 235 -9.48 -6.11 -21.56
C THR A 235 -10.59 -6.92 -20.89
N GLU A 236 -11.61 -7.28 -21.66
CA GLU A 236 -12.72 -8.10 -21.14
C GLU A 236 -12.23 -9.51 -20.77
N GLU A 237 -11.26 -10.03 -21.51
CA GLU A 237 -10.62 -11.32 -21.21
C GLU A 237 -9.85 -11.28 -19.89
N GLU A 238 -9.11 -10.21 -19.63
CA GLU A 238 -8.42 -10.02 -18.35
C GLU A 238 -9.42 -9.92 -17.20
N ARG A 239 -10.53 -9.19 -17.37
CA ARG A 239 -11.60 -9.09 -16.36
C ARG A 239 -12.20 -10.45 -16.05
N ARG A 240 -12.47 -11.27 -17.06
CA ARG A 240 -12.99 -12.64 -16.89
C ARG A 240 -12.09 -13.51 -16.02
N LEU A 241 -10.78 -13.33 -16.10
CA LEU A 241 -9.81 -14.07 -15.27
C LEU A 241 -9.66 -13.44 -13.87
N LEU A 242 -9.58 -12.11 -13.79
CA LEU A 242 -9.30 -11.43 -12.53
C LEU A 242 -10.52 -11.34 -11.60
N LYS A 243 -11.71 -11.18 -12.17
CA LYS A 243 -12.95 -11.06 -11.37
C LYS A 243 -13.17 -12.26 -10.45
N PRO A 244 -13.18 -13.53 -10.92
CA PRO A 244 -13.34 -14.68 -10.03
C PRO A 244 -12.12 -14.90 -9.12
N ALA A 245 -10.91 -14.56 -9.54
CA ALA A 245 -9.72 -14.72 -8.73
C ALA A 245 -9.69 -13.75 -7.53
N LEU A 246 -10.05 -12.48 -7.76
CA LEU A 246 -10.05 -11.45 -6.72
C LEU A 246 -11.37 -11.39 -5.93
N PHE A 247 -12.49 -11.68 -6.58
CA PHE A 247 -13.86 -11.48 -6.08
C PHE A 247 -14.73 -12.70 -6.37
N ASP A 248 -14.28 -13.89 -5.94
CA ASP A 248 -15.08 -15.12 -6.03
C ASP A 248 -16.40 -14.97 -5.26
N ASP A 249 -17.42 -15.68 -5.70
CA ASP A 249 -18.75 -15.59 -5.13
C ASP A 249 -18.75 -15.97 -3.65
N GLY A 250 -19.31 -15.08 -2.83
CA GLY A 250 -19.38 -15.27 -1.38
C GLY A 250 -18.06 -15.03 -0.63
N SER A 251 -16.99 -14.60 -1.30
CA SER A 251 -15.78 -14.14 -0.60
C SER A 251 -16.02 -12.86 0.18
N ILE A 252 -15.22 -12.65 1.23
CA ILE A 252 -15.31 -11.42 2.04
C ILE A 252 -15.07 -10.19 1.17
N ARG A 253 -14.08 -10.22 0.29
CA ARG A 253 -13.80 -9.12 -0.64
C ARG A 253 -14.99 -8.79 -1.53
N ARG A 254 -15.68 -9.80 -2.04
CA ARG A 254 -16.87 -9.62 -2.88
C ARG A 254 -18.02 -9.00 -2.08
N LEU A 255 -18.32 -9.55 -0.91
CA LEU A 255 -19.37 -9.04 -0.03
C LEU A 255 -19.08 -7.60 0.42
N ALA A 256 -17.86 -7.30 0.82
CA ALA A 256 -17.47 -5.94 1.19
C ALA A 256 -17.62 -4.98 -0.01
N ALA A 257 -17.19 -5.37 -1.21
CA ALA A 257 -17.34 -4.55 -2.40
C ALA A 257 -18.82 -4.27 -2.73
N GLU A 258 -19.70 -5.27 -2.61
CA GLU A 258 -21.14 -5.11 -2.83
C GLU A 258 -21.78 -4.16 -1.81
N VAL A 259 -21.39 -4.25 -0.53
CA VAL A 259 -21.87 -3.33 0.51
C VAL A 259 -21.42 -1.91 0.21
N LEU A 260 -20.13 -1.71 -0.14
CA LEU A 260 -19.59 -0.40 -0.49
C LEU A 260 -20.29 0.21 -1.72
N ALA A 261 -20.57 -0.59 -2.72
CA ALA A 261 -21.29 -0.15 -3.92
C ALA A 261 -22.73 0.31 -3.62
N ASN A 262 -23.37 -0.32 -2.63
CA ASN A 262 -24.73 0.01 -2.20
C ASN A 262 -24.81 1.18 -1.21
N ALA A 263 -23.67 1.62 -0.65
CA ALA A 263 -23.59 2.74 0.29
C ALA A 263 -23.69 4.10 -0.43
N LYS A 264 -24.76 4.34 -1.19
CA LYS A 264 -24.94 5.53 -2.05
C LYS A 264 -25.01 6.86 -1.30
N ALA A 265 -25.34 6.85 -0.01
CA ALA A 265 -25.39 8.02 0.85
C ALA A 265 -24.06 8.30 1.59
N ALA A 266 -23.08 7.42 1.50
CA ALA A 266 -21.82 7.58 2.19
C ALA A 266 -21.05 8.82 1.70
N ARG A 267 -20.55 9.62 2.63
CA ARG A 267 -19.80 10.85 2.38
C ARG A 267 -18.39 10.83 2.97
N SER A 268 -18.14 9.89 3.89
CA SER A 268 -16.87 9.72 4.58
C SER A 268 -16.47 8.26 4.67
N HIS A 269 -15.21 8.02 5.05
CA HIS A 269 -14.74 6.67 5.34
C HIS A 269 -15.53 6.01 6.49
N THR A 270 -15.91 6.79 7.49
CA THR A 270 -16.71 6.27 8.61
C THR A 270 -18.10 5.84 8.17
N ASP A 271 -18.76 6.58 7.26
CA ASP A 271 -20.06 6.17 6.70
C ASP A 271 -19.96 4.81 5.97
N LEU A 272 -18.85 4.58 5.26
CA LEU A 272 -18.59 3.27 4.64
C LEU A 272 -18.39 2.19 5.69
N CYS A 273 -17.71 2.50 6.80
CA CYS A 273 -17.56 1.58 7.92
C CYS A 273 -18.90 1.27 8.60
N ASP A 274 -19.79 2.26 8.74
CA ASP A 274 -21.16 2.07 9.23
C ASP A 274 -21.97 1.12 8.30
N ALA A 275 -21.86 1.32 6.99
CA ALA A 275 -22.51 0.44 6.02
C ALA A 275 -21.98 -1.00 6.12
N LEU A 276 -20.67 -1.19 6.26
CA LEU A 276 -20.05 -2.50 6.42
C LEU A 276 -20.45 -3.15 7.75
N ALA A 277 -20.50 -2.40 8.85
CA ALA A 277 -20.88 -2.87 10.17
C ALA A 277 -22.36 -3.33 10.22
N ASN A 278 -23.23 -2.68 9.46
CA ASN A 278 -24.65 -3.01 9.37
C ASN A 278 -24.95 -4.16 8.39
N SER A 279 -23.92 -4.73 7.73
CA SER A 279 -24.13 -5.81 6.76
C SER A 279 -24.30 -7.16 7.44
N SER A 280 -25.52 -7.71 7.35
CA SER A 280 -25.80 -9.07 7.85
C SER A 280 -25.01 -10.15 7.10
N ALA A 281 -24.67 -9.92 5.84
CA ALA A 281 -23.88 -10.86 5.04
C ALA A 281 -22.43 -10.94 5.55
N LEU A 282 -21.82 -9.81 5.91
CA LEU A 282 -20.47 -9.77 6.50
C LEU A 282 -20.46 -10.34 7.91
N SER A 283 -21.45 -9.99 8.75
CA SER A 283 -21.54 -10.50 10.14
C SER A 283 -21.76 -12.01 10.22
N LYS A 284 -22.26 -12.66 9.15
CA LYS A 284 -22.35 -14.13 9.06
C LYS A 284 -21.00 -14.80 8.71
N LYS A 285 -20.09 -14.08 8.11
CA LYS A 285 -18.79 -14.60 7.62
C LYS A 285 -17.63 -14.23 8.52
N LEU A 286 -17.74 -13.11 9.24
CA LEU A 286 -16.74 -12.54 10.09
C LEU A 286 -17.23 -12.52 11.54
N ASP A 287 -16.31 -12.31 12.48
CA ASP A 287 -16.70 -12.07 13.86
C ASP A 287 -17.58 -10.81 13.96
N PRO A 288 -18.84 -10.93 14.42
CA PRO A 288 -19.77 -9.81 14.45
C PRO A 288 -19.31 -8.65 15.33
N ALA A 289 -18.59 -8.94 16.42
CA ALA A 289 -18.08 -7.92 17.32
C ALA A 289 -16.97 -7.06 16.66
N SER A 290 -16.10 -7.71 15.89
CA SER A 290 -15.07 -7.00 15.11
C SER A 290 -15.70 -6.13 14.03
N VAL A 291 -16.69 -6.65 13.28
CA VAL A 291 -17.40 -5.89 12.24
C VAL A 291 -18.13 -4.70 12.83
N ALA A 292 -18.83 -4.87 13.96
CA ALA A 292 -19.54 -3.79 14.65
C ALA A 292 -18.61 -2.70 15.21
N SER A 293 -17.33 -2.98 15.36
CA SER A 293 -16.34 -2.02 15.88
C SER A 293 -15.68 -1.13 14.81
N LEU A 294 -15.89 -1.44 13.52
CA LEU A 294 -15.32 -0.69 12.40
C LEU A 294 -15.57 0.82 12.47
N PRO A 295 -16.82 1.30 12.68
CA PRO A 295 -17.09 2.74 12.71
C PRO A 295 -16.42 3.43 13.89
N ALA A 296 -16.44 2.79 15.06
CA ALA A 296 -15.84 3.36 16.27
C ALA A 296 -14.33 3.51 16.11
N PHE A 297 -13.65 2.54 15.53
CA PHE A 297 -12.22 2.65 15.24
C PHE A 297 -11.94 3.73 14.18
N SER A 298 -12.68 3.74 13.07
CA SER A 298 -12.52 4.74 12.00
C SER A 298 -12.63 6.15 12.55
N ARG A 299 -13.71 6.43 13.30
CA ARG A 299 -13.95 7.74 13.93
C ARG A 299 -12.86 8.11 14.91
N PHE A 300 -12.41 7.15 15.72
CA PHE A 300 -11.34 7.41 16.68
C PHE A 300 -10.01 7.70 15.99
N ALA A 301 -9.66 6.96 14.96
CA ALA A 301 -8.44 7.19 14.19
C ALA A 301 -8.45 8.56 13.48
N ASP A 302 -9.57 8.93 12.85
CA ASP A 302 -9.73 10.22 12.19
C ASP A 302 -9.67 11.38 13.21
N ALA A 303 -10.35 11.26 14.36
CA ALA A 303 -10.31 12.28 15.41
C ALA A 303 -8.90 12.44 16.00
N ALA A 304 -8.19 11.34 16.22
CA ALA A 304 -6.83 11.37 16.73
C ALA A 304 -5.85 12.05 15.76
N MET A 305 -5.97 11.77 14.46
CA MET A 305 -5.17 12.43 13.44
C MET A 305 -5.58 13.90 13.25
N HIS A 306 -6.86 14.21 13.36
CA HIS A 306 -7.35 15.59 13.30
C HIS A 306 -6.80 16.44 14.44
N ALA A 307 -6.82 15.93 15.68
CA ALA A 307 -6.22 16.59 16.84
C ALA A 307 -4.69 16.74 16.70
N MET A 308 -4.03 15.68 16.21
CA MET A 308 -2.58 15.68 15.99
C MET A 308 -2.14 16.73 14.96
N ARG A 309 -2.88 16.86 13.84
CA ARG A 309 -2.63 17.88 12.82
C ARG A 309 -2.90 19.28 13.36
N GLY A 310 -4.04 19.50 14.02
CA GLY A 310 -4.32 20.79 14.61
C GLY A 310 -3.25 21.25 15.59
N LEU A 311 -2.72 20.33 16.40
CA LEU A 311 -1.59 20.61 17.28
C LEU A 311 -0.33 20.98 16.47
N TRP A 312 -0.03 20.24 15.42
CA TRP A 312 1.11 20.50 14.54
C TRP A 312 0.99 21.85 13.84
N ASP A 313 -0.18 22.17 13.30
CA ASP A 313 -0.44 23.44 12.62
C ASP A 313 -0.23 24.63 13.57
N GLN A 314 -0.72 24.53 14.81
CA GLN A 314 -0.51 25.55 15.83
C GLN A 314 0.96 25.74 16.22
N ILE A 315 1.74 24.66 16.26
CA ILE A 315 3.19 24.72 16.53
C ILE A 315 3.93 25.45 15.42
N ASN A 316 3.56 25.23 14.17
CA ASN A 316 4.25 25.79 13.01
C ASN A 316 3.81 27.23 12.66
N HIS A 317 2.58 27.62 12.98
CA HIS A 317 2.08 28.97 12.72
C HIS A 317 2.56 30.01 13.73
N ASP A 318 3.17 29.61 14.83
CA ASP A 318 3.73 30.53 15.81
C ASP A 318 5.14 30.96 15.41
N GLU A 319 5.24 31.78 14.35
CA GLU A 319 6.51 32.31 13.82
C GLU A 319 7.34 33.05 14.87
N ALA A 320 6.69 33.65 15.89
CA ALA A 320 7.35 34.37 16.95
C ALA A 320 7.94 33.47 18.05
N ASN A 321 7.53 32.22 18.13
CA ASN A 321 7.89 31.31 19.21
C ASN A 321 7.95 29.86 18.71
N GLN A 322 9.08 29.43 18.15
CA GLN A 322 9.26 28.06 17.64
C GLN A 322 9.03 26.95 18.69
N THR A 323 8.82 27.31 19.94
CA THR A 323 8.55 26.37 21.04
C THR A 323 7.47 26.91 21.95
N PRO A 324 6.20 26.90 21.51
CA PRO A 324 5.08 27.43 22.33
C PRO A 324 4.91 26.60 23.61
N THR A 325 4.42 27.27 24.67
CA THR A 325 4.00 26.54 25.87
C THR A 325 2.69 25.79 25.61
N VAL A 326 2.49 24.70 26.33
CA VAL A 326 1.25 23.90 26.25
C VAL A 326 0.02 24.76 26.56
N GLU A 327 0.11 25.67 27.53
CA GLU A 327 -0.97 26.61 27.90
C GLU A 327 -1.30 27.59 26.75
N LYS A 328 -0.28 28.04 26.00
CA LYS A 328 -0.47 28.93 24.85
C LYS A 328 -1.19 28.20 23.72
N LEU A 329 -0.75 26.99 23.36
CA LEU A 329 -1.40 26.15 22.37
C LEU A 329 -2.85 25.88 22.72
N TRP A 330 -3.12 25.61 23.99
CA TRP A 330 -4.47 25.30 24.47
C TRP A 330 -5.46 26.48 24.40
N ARG A 331 -5.02 27.73 24.22
CA ARG A 331 -5.92 28.87 23.99
C ARG A 331 -6.66 28.83 22.67
N SER A 332 -6.21 27.99 21.71
CA SER A 332 -6.90 27.81 20.44
C SER A 332 -8.22 27.07 20.62
N LYS A 333 -9.35 27.76 20.34
CA LYS A 333 -10.68 27.12 20.36
C LYS A 333 -10.81 25.98 19.36
N ASP A 334 -10.16 26.09 18.20
CA ASP A 334 -10.14 25.05 17.21
C ASP A 334 -9.45 23.78 17.76
N LEU A 335 -8.29 23.97 18.41
CA LEU A 335 -7.60 22.84 19.03
C LEU A 335 -8.43 22.19 20.14
N GLN A 336 -9.09 22.98 20.98
CA GLN A 336 -10.01 22.49 22.03
C GLN A 336 -11.13 21.63 21.42
N SER A 337 -11.78 22.11 20.36
CA SER A 337 -12.83 21.36 19.63
C SER A 337 -12.34 20.03 19.11
N ARG A 338 -11.13 19.99 18.52
CA ARG A 338 -10.53 18.75 18.01
C ARG A 338 -10.25 17.75 19.13
N PHE A 339 -9.84 18.21 20.31
CA PHE A 339 -9.63 17.33 21.46
C PHE A 339 -10.94 16.84 22.08
N ASP A 340 -12.01 17.65 22.08
CA ASP A 340 -13.33 17.19 22.50
C ASP A 340 -13.87 16.08 21.56
N LEU A 341 -13.67 16.23 20.25
CA LEU A 341 -13.98 15.18 19.27
C LEU A 341 -13.17 13.91 19.55
N LEU A 342 -11.86 14.03 19.79
CA LEU A 342 -11.01 12.89 20.10
C LEU A 342 -11.45 12.17 21.38
N ARG A 343 -11.79 12.90 22.43
CA ARG A 343 -12.31 12.34 23.68
C ARG A 343 -13.62 11.59 23.47
N GLY A 344 -14.56 12.19 22.74
CA GLY A 344 -15.85 11.57 22.39
C GLY A 344 -15.67 10.28 21.59
N ALA A 345 -14.82 10.31 20.57
CA ALA A 345 -14.50 9.15 19.74
C ALA A 345 -13.76 8.05 20.54
N GLY A 346 -12.83 8.42 21.42
CA GLY A 346 -12.17 7.50 22.33
C GLY A 346 -13.14 6.81 23.28
N ALA A 347 -14.10 7.54 23.85
CA ALA A 347 -15.15 6.97 24.68
C ALA A 347 -16.05 5.99 23.90
N ALA A 348 -16.33 6.26 22.63
CA ALA A 348 -17.07 5.34 21.75
C ALA A 348 -16.25 4.07 21.46
N TRP A 349 -14.96 4.20 21.17
CA TRP A 349 -14.06 3.07 20.99
C TRP A 349 -14.00 2.18 22.24
N LEU A 350 -13.89 2.75 23.43
CA LEU A 350 -13.84 1.99 24.68
C LEU A 350 -15.13 1.19 24.96
N ARG A 351 -16.25 1.54 24.34
CA ARG A 351 -17.51 0.79 24.39
C ARG A 351 -17.72 -0.17 23.22
N ALA A 352 -16.84 -0.16 22.20
CA ALA A 352 -16.99 -1.00 21.02
C ALA A 352 -16.89 -2.49 21.38
N PRO A 353 -17.77 -3.35 20.86
CA PRO A 353 -17.88 -4.74 21.29
C PRO A 353 -16.65 -5.59 20.89
N GLY A 354 -15.99 -5.28 19.77
CA GLY A 354 -14.84 -6.01 19.28
C GLY A 354 -13.49 -5.56 19.86
N ARG A 355 -13.48 -4.63 20.78
CA ARG A 355 -12.25 -4.12 21.40
C ARG A 355 -11.37 -5.23 21.98
N SER A 356 -11.98 -6.22 22.64
CA SER A 356 -11.28 -7.29 23.34
C SER A 356 -10.69 -8.37 22.43
N VAL A 357 -11.15 -8.49 21.19
CA VAL A 357 -10.61 -9.46 20.21
C VAL A 357 -9.46 -8.88 19.39
N PHE A 358 -9.07 -7.67 19.65
CA PHE A 358 -8.09 -6.94 18.89
C PHE A 358 -6.65 -7.33 19.32
N PRO A 359 -5.83 -7.94 18.44
CA PRO A 359 -4.53 -8.50 18.85
C PRO A 359 -3.51 -7.44 19.33
N HIS A 360 -3.73 -6.17 18.97
CA HIS A 360 -2.83 -5.06 19.26
C HIS A 360 -3.56 -3.91 19.96
N ASP A 361 -4.52 -4.27 20.80
CA ASP A 361 -5.40 -3.36 21.54
C ASP A 361 -4.65 -2.31 22.40
N TYR A 362 -3.48 -2.68 22.87
CA TYR A 362 -2.76 -1.93 23.90
C TYR A 362 -2.57 -0.43 23.59
N LEU A 363 -2.03 -0.08 22.43
CA LEU A 363 -1.70 1.33 22.13
C LEU A 363 -2.96 2.17 21.86
N ILE A 364 -3.92 1.59 21.17
CA ILE A 364 -5.18 2.23 20.82
C ILE A 364 -6.02 2.48 22.07
N THR A 365 -6.21 1.45 22.86
CA THR A 365 -6.97 1.51 24.10
C THR A 365 -6.32 2.46 25.09
N ARG A 366 -5.00 2.40 25.20
CA ARG A 366 -4.25 3.31 26.08
C ARG A 366 -4.45 4.78 25.73
N LEU A 367 -4.46 5.16 24.45
CA LEU A 367 -4.75 6.52 24.04
C LEU A 367 -6.19 6.91 24.41
N ALA A 368 -7.16 6.05 24.14
CA ALA A 368 -8.56 6.29 24.45
C ALA A 368 -8.81 6.43 25.97
N GLU A 369 -8.16 5.58 26.76
CA GLU A 369 -8.20 5.65 28.23
C GLU A 369 -7.56 6.94 28.74
N ALA A 370 -6.39 7.30 28.22
CA ALA A 370 -5.72 8.54 28.60
C ALA A 370 -6.55 9.78 28.25
N MET A 371 -7.30 9.77 27.14
CA MET A 371 -8.24 10.86 26.81
C MET A 371 -9.45 10.89 27.74
N ARG A 372 -9.97 9.74 28.15
CA ARG A 372 -11.10 9.64 29.10
C ARG A 372 -10.70 10.14 30.49
N ASP A 373 -9.53 9.72 30.96
CA ASP A 373 -9.06 9.92 32.33
C ASP A 373 -8.43 11.34 32.54
N ALA A 374 -8.19 12.05 31.45
CA ALA A 374 -7.67 13.42 31.48
C ALA A 374 -8.66 14.37 32.20
N ALA A 375 -8.29 14.83 33.39
CA ALA A 375 -9.15 15.68 34.21
C ALA A 375 -9.32 17.10 33.65
N THR A 376 -8.31 17.59 32.95
CA THR A 376 -8.30 18.91 32.34
C THR A 376 -7.96 18.84 30.86
N PRO A 377 -8.34 19.83 30.07
CA PRO A 377 -7.93 19.94 28.68
C PRO A 377 -6.41 19.88 28.47
N LEU A 378 -5.67 20.47 29.38
CA LEU A 378 -4.21 20.44 29.39
C LEU A 378 -3.68 19.01 29.55
N ASP A 379 -4.35 18.20 30.37
CA ASP A 379 -3.97 16.78 30.52
C ASP A 379 -4.26 15.99 29.28
N GLN A 380 -5.29 16.34 28.49
CA GLN A 380 -5.57 15.71 27.18
C GLN A 380 -4.42 15.96 26.18
N LEU A 381 -3.97 17.21 26.07
CA LEU A 381 -2.87 17.58 25.20
C LEU A 381 -1.58 16.85 25.63
N ARG A 382 -1.29 16.81 26.93
CA ARG A 382 -0.15 16.04 27.47
C ARG A 382 -0.26 14.55 27.21
N ALA A 383 -1.46 14.00 27.31
CA ALA A 383 -1.72 12.58 27.02
C ALA A 383 -1.42 12.24 25.54
N LEU A 384 -1.89 13.07 24.60
CA LEU A 384 -1.60 12.88 23.16
C LEU A 384 -0.11 13.03 22.88
N THR A 385 0.56 14.05 23.42
CA THR A 385 1.98 14.30 23.22
C THR A 385 2.84 13.16 23.75
N ARG A 386 2.51 12.64 24.94
CA ARG A 386 3.18 11.49 25.53
C ARG A 386 2.98 10.23 24.70
N HIS A 387 1.74 9.98 24.29
CA HIS A 387 1.41 8.83 23.45
C HIS A 387 2.16 8.88 22.13
N HIS A 388 2.19 10.04 21.45
CA HIS A 388 2.99 10.23 20.24
C HIS A 388 4.48 10.00 20.50
N HIS A 389 5.00 10.47 21.63
CA HIS A 389 6.40 10.23 21.99
C HIS A 389 6.73 8.74 22.14
N GLU A 390 5.83 7.97 22.71
CA GLU A 390 6.01 6.53 22.92
C GLU A 390 5.84 5.71 21.63
N CYS A 391 4.88 6.09 20.77
CA CYS A 391 4.56 5.36 19.54
C CYS A 391 5.38 5.80 18.33
N GLY A 392 5.73 7.07 18.23
CA GLY A 392 6.31 7.69 17.04
C GLY A 392 7.71 7.20 16.65
N GLY A 393 8.39 6.44 17.49
CA GLY A 393 9.72 5.90 17.21
C GLY A 393 10.72 6.97 16.79
N GLY A 394 11.46 6.73 15.70
CA GLY A 394 12.45 7.69 15.18
C GLY A 394 11.89 8.84 14.34
N ARG A 395 10.57 8.93 14.15
CA ARG A 395 9.89 9.97 13.36
C ARG A 395 8.86 10.71 14.19
N ARG A 396 9.32 11.26 15.30
CA ARG A 396 8.50 12.13 16.14
C ARG A 396 8.37 13.50 15.50
N TRP A 397 7.15 14.04 15.47
CA TRP A 397 6.90 15.37 14.91
C TRP A 397 7.30 16.46 15.90
N PHE A 398 7.02 16.20 17.16
CA PHE A 398 7.30 17.10 18.28
C PHE A 398 7.54 16.31 19.57
N ARG A 399 8.03 16.99 20.57
CA ARG A 399 8.14 16.49 21.95
C ARG A 399 7.76 17.58 22.92
N GLU A 400 7.24 17.20 24.07
CA GLU A 400 7.12 18.09 25.22
C GLU A 400 8.43 18.09 26.03
N GLN A 401 8.92 19.27 26.34
CA GLN A 401 10.09 19.46 27.18
C GLN A 401 9.88 20.70 28.06
N ALA A 402 9.88 20.51 29.37
CA ALA A 402 9.70 21.58 30.36
C ALA A 402 8.45 22.45 30.08
N GLY A 403 7.29 21.85 29.80
CA GLY A 403 6.06 22.53 29.50
C GLY A 403 5.98 23.26 28.15
N ARG A 404 6.96 23.04 27.29
CA ARG A 404 6.99 23.56 25.92
C ARG A 404 6.88 22.42 24.92
N VAL A 405 6.27 22.68 23.79
CA VAL A 405 6.22 21.74 22.68
C VAL A 405 7.28 22.14 21.65
N VAL A 406 8.25 21.25 21.47
CA VAL A 406 9.41 21.48 20.58
C VAL A 406 9.21 20.69 19.29
N PRO A 407 9.12 21.34 18.12
CA PRO A 407 9.06 20.64 16.84
C PRO A 407 10.37 19.86 16.60
N LEU A 408 10.26 18.65 16.04
CA LEU A 408 11.39 17.78 15.72
C LEU A 408 11.52 17.53 14.21
N ALA A 409 10.46 17.79 13.45
CA ALA A 409 10.45 17.69 12.01
C ALA A 409 10.26 19.09 11.40
N ALA A 410 11.06 19.44 10.39
CA ALA A 410 10.93 20.72 9.69
C ALA A 410 9.75 20.72 8.70
N ASP A 411 9.52 19.57 8.09
CA ASP A 411 8.40 19.33 7.19
C ASP A 411 7.86 17.94 7.47
N THR A 412 6.59 17.87 7.78
CA THR A 412 6.00 16.59 8.09
C THR A 412 5.61 15.86 6.84
N GLY A 413 5.52 16.50 5.64
CA GLY A 413 5.18 15.82 4.39
C GLY A 413 4.18 14.66 4.59
N ILE A 414 3.40 14.76 5.66
CA ILE A 414 2.66 13.66 6.20
C ILE A 414 1.41 13.56 5.36
N ALA A 415 1.56 12.81 4.31
CA ALA A 415 0.42 12.11 3.78
C ALA A 415 -0.33 11.51 4.97
N ALA A 416 -1.58 11.84 5.08
CA ALA A 416 -2.47 11.29 6.09
C ALA A 416 -2.12 9.82 6.29
N SER A 417 -1.78 9.43 7.50
CA SER A 417 -1.58 8.02 7.79
C SER A 417 -2.88 7.36 7.38
N ASP A 418 -2.77 6.49 6.38
CA ASP A 418 -3.93 5.93 5.70
C ASP A 418 -4.51 4.80 6.55
N TYR A 419 -5.34 5.15 7.51
CA TYR A 419 -6.09 4.20 8.34
C TYR A 419 -7.40 3.76 7.65
N ARG A 420 -7.39 3.63 6.32
CA ARG A 420 -8.57 3.43 5.46
C ARG A 420 -8.92 1.97 5.18
N PHE A 421 -8.40 1.01 5.96
CA PHE A 421 -8.73 -0.43 5.92
C PHE A 421 -8.62 -1.06 4.52
N ARG A 422 -7.76 -0.52 3.66
CA ARG A 422 -7.62 -0.93 2.24
C ARG A 422 -8.92 -0.81 1.43
N LEU A 423 -9.89 0.00 1.87
CA LEU A 423 -11.15 0.15 1.13
C LEU A 423 -10.92 0.80 -0.23
N ARG A 424 -9.95 1.74 -0.36
CA ARG A 424 -9.62 2.36 -1.65
C ARG A 424 -9.08 1.35 -2.67
N PRO A 425 -8.05 0.52 -2.39
CA PRO A 425 -7.64 -0.53 -3.31
C PRO A 425 -8.75 -1.56 -3.58
N LEU A 426 -9.52 -1.95 -2.59
CA LEU A 426 -10.66 -2.86 -2.77
C LEU A 426 -11.67 -2.28 -3.77
N SER A 427 -12.10 -1.03 -3.57
CA SER A 427 -13.07 -0.36 -4.45
C SER A 427 -12.52 -0.17 -5.87
N ARG A 428 -11.25 0.22 -6.01
CA ARG A 428 -10.62 0.39 -7.34
C ARG A 428 -10.54 -0.92 -8.10
N LEU A 429 -10.09 -1.99 -7.45
CA LEU A 429 -10.01 -3.31 -8.07
C LEU A 429 -11.41 -3.83 -8.42
N ALA A 430 -12.40 -3.63 -7.56
CA ALA A 430 -13.79 -4.03 -7.82
C ALA A 430 -14.38 -3.29 -9.02
N ALA A 431 -14.16 -1.98 -9.12
CA ALA A 431 -14.60 -1.18 -10.28
C ALA A 431 -13.93 -1.65 -11.58
N GLN A 432 -12.60 -1.83 -11.56
CA GLN A 432 -11.84 -2.26 -12.74
C GLN A 432 -12.22 -3.67 -13.21
N CYS A 433 -12.49 -4.58 -12.27
CA CYS A 433 -12.94 -5.93 -12.57
C CYS A 433 -14.44 -6.01 -12.93
N GLY A 434 -15.17 -4.90 -12.93
CA GLY A 434 -16.60 -4.89 -13.25
C GLY A 434 -17.46 -5.64 -12.22
N VAL A 435 -17.09 -5.54 -10.94
CA VAL A 435 -17.90 -6.13 -9.84
C VAL A 435 -19.11 -5.26 -9.57
N ALA A 436 -18.90 -3.94 -9.41
CA ALA A 436 -19.96 -2.96 -9.18
C ALA A 436 -19.45 -1.53 -9.48
N ASP A 437 -20.38 -0.56 -9.54
CA ASP A 437 -20.04 0.86 -9.58
C ASP A 437 -19.57 1.32 -8.20
N MET A 438 -18.35 1.79 -8.14
CA MET A 438 -17.64 2.22 -6.93
C MET A 438 -17.44 3.74 -6.82
N THR A 439 -18.06 4.54 -7.66
CA THR A 439 -17.80 5.99 -7.72
C THR A 439 -18.01 6.65 -6.35
N VAL A 440 -19.15 6.42 -5.71
CA VAL A 440 -19.45 6.99 -4.38
C VAL A 440 -18.49 6.48 -3.32
N ALA A 441 -18.18 5.18 -3.32
CA ALA A 441 -17.27 4.58 -2.35
C ALA A 441 -15.84 5.15 -2.49
N LEU A 442 -15.37 5.36 -3.71
CA LEU A 442 -14.03 5.94 -3.97
C LEU A 442 -13.92 7.38 -3.49
N ASP A 443 -14.97 8.18 -3.67
CA ASP A 443 -15.03 9.55 -3.17
C ASP A 443 -15.09 9.58 -1.64
N ALA A 444 -15.95 8.77 -1.04
CA ALA A 444 -16.12 8.72 0.41
C ALA A 444 -14.87 8.22 1.15
N VAL A 445 -14.16 7.22 0.60
CA VAL A 445 -12.89 6.73 1.17
C VAL A 445 -11.84 7.83 1.28
N ALA A 446 -11.81 8.76 0.34
CA ALA A 446 -10.82 9.82 0.33
C ALA A 446 -11.10 10.91 1.39
N ARG A 447 -12.34 11.03 1.89
CA ARG A 447 -12.75 12.10 2.79
C ARG A 447 -12.66 11.65 4.25
N PRO A 448 -11.90 12.38 5.10
CA PRO A 448 -11.97 12.22 6.55
C PRO A 448 -13.31 12.73 7.09
N GLU A 449 -13.71 12.21 8.25
CA GLU A 449 -14.99 12.60 8.89
C GLU A 449 -15.01 14.07 9.35
N PHE A 450 -13.86 14.61 9.75
CA PHE A 450 -13.73 15.90 10.40
C PHE A 450 -13.09 17.00 9.55
N ASP A 451 -12.87 16.79 8.26
CA ASP A 451 -12.51 17.90 7.38
C ASP A 451 -13.76 18.75 7.13
N SER A 452 -13.92 19.76 7.97
CA SER A 452 -14.88 20.82 7.71
C SER A 452 -14.46 21.59 6.47
N ALA A 453 -15.45 21.97 5.69
CA ALA A 453 -15.51 22.86 4.56
C ALA A 453 -14.59 24.11 4.60
N ALA A 454 -13.29 23.92 4.60
CA ALA A 454 -12.32 24.94 4.26
C ALA A 454 -11.67 24.47 2.96
N GLY A 455 -12.13 25.09 1.86
CA GLY A 455 -11.63 24.81 0.52
C GLY A 455 -10.12 24.95 0.46
N HIS A 456 -9.47 23.82 0.47
CA HIS A 456 -8.19 23.63 -0.15
C HIS A 456 -8.43 22.60 -1.26
N GLU A 457 -8.39 23.09 -2.48
CA GLU A 457 -8.04 22.28 -3.62
C GLU A 457 -6.78 21.54 -3.18
N ALA A 458 -6.94 20.27 -2.82
CA ALA A 458 -5.83 19.39 -2.57
C ALA A 458 -5.18 19.18 -3.94
N ASP A 459 -4.18 19.99 -4.24
CA ASP A 459 -3.17 19.62 -5.21
C ASP A 459 -2.73 18.21 -4.81
N ASP A 460 -2.95 17.27 -5.73
CA ASP A 460 -2.55 15.87 -5.64
C ASP A 460 -1.00 15.71 -5.65
N GLU A 461 -0.32 16.52 -4.90
CA GLU A 461 1.07 16.31 -4.51
C GLU A 461 1.09 15.40 -3.27
N GLU A 462 0.78 14.12 -3.49
CA GLU A 462 1.25 13.08 -2.56
C GLU A 462 2.79 13.19 -2.50
N GLY A 463 3.24 13.97 -1.54
CA GLY A 463 4.64 14.05 -1.16
C GLY A 463 5.15 12.68 -0.81
N ASP A 464 5.85 12.11 -1.76
CA ASP A 464 6.69 10.96 -1.62
C ASP A 464 7.83 11.27 -0.63
N ALA A 465 7.61 11.26 0.64
CA ALA A 465 8.67 11.27 1.62
C ALA A 465 9.36 9.90 1.66
N LEU A 466 10.65 9.95 1.46
CA LEU A 466 11.69 8.90 1.47
C LEU A 466 11.56 7.85 2.58
#